data_4f79c77ad47c8ce39588af26244a6d3b
#
_entry.id   4f79c77ad47c8ce39588af26244a6d3b
#
_cell.length_a   1.000
_cell.length_b   1.000
_cell.length_c   1.000
_cell.angle_alpha   90.00
_cell.angle_beta   90.00
_cell.angle_gamma   90.00
#
_symmetry.space_group_name_H-M   'P 1'
#
loop_
_entity.id
_entity.type
_entity.pdbx_description
1 polymer ?
#
loop_
_entity_poly.entity_id
_entity_poly.type
_entity_poly.pdbx_seq_one_letter_code
_entity_poly.pdbx_strand_id
1 'polypeptide(L)'
;DAAEQCGYPKNADYNSGEQEGFGYFQVTQKNGRRWSTAKAFLEPALKRPNLSLEINAHTTGILTDGGRATGVKFEQNGKTRTVTAAKGVVLCAGAVQSPQILELSGIGNPNILRQYGIEVVHPLPGVGENYQDHYMVRQTWEIKKKITLNEQTRGVSLIREALRYAFTRRGIMTYPAGILAGFVRTRPEIATPDVQYHIAHASFLDVKKRILDKHPGMTISPCQLRPESRGSIHIKSSNPEDQPAIKGNFLAEEIDRRTLIEGMKIAKRIASAPALKDFVAKELNPNEEIQSDDELLDFARERGNTVYHPVGTC
;
A
#
# COMPACT_ATOMS: atom_id res chain seq x y z
N ASP A 1 1.79 22.17 12.37
CA ASP A 1 2.65 23.33 12.73
C ASP A 1 4.08 23.15 12.19
N ALA A 2 4.78 22.04 12.44
CA ALA A 2 6.15 21.82 11.95
C ALA A 2 6.25 21.94 10.41
N ALA A 3 5.32 21.33 9.69
CA ALA A 3 5.27 21.42 8.24
C ALA A 3 5.00 22.87 7.76
N GLU A 4 4.12 23.61 8.45
CA GLU A 4 3.88 25.04 8.14
C GLU A 4 5.13 25.90 8.33
N GLN A 5 5.91 25.62 9.39
CA GLN A 5 7.20 26.30 9.62
C GLN A 5 8.23 25.98 8.51
N CYS A 6 8.04 24.89 7.79
CA CYS A 6 8.82 24.52 6.61
C CYS A 6 8.21 25.00 5.28
N GLY A 7 7.11 25.77 5.32
CA GLY A 7 6.47 26.36 4.14
C GLY A 7 5.38 25.48 3.50
N TYR A 8 4.97 24.37 4.12
CA TYR A 8 3.91 23.51 3.61
C TYR A 8 2.58 23.81 4.30
N PRO A 9 1.48 24.02 3.54
CA PRO A 9 0.20 24.40 4.12
C PRO A 9 -0.44 23.25 4.94
N LYS A 10 -1.33 23.62 5.86
CA LYS A 10 -2.30 22.67 6.39
C LYS A 10 -3.36 22.37 5.33
N ASN A 11 -3.73 21.10 5.20
CA ASN A 11 -4.80 20.67 4.32
C ASN A 11 -5.78 19.81 5.10
N ALA A 12 -6.97 20.33 5.34
CA ALA A 12 -8.01 19.62 6.08
C ALA A 12 -8.73 18.58 5.22
N ASP A 13 -8.71 18.76 3.90
CA ASP A 13 -9.36 17.84 2.94
C ASP A 13 -8.57 17.77 1.63
N TYR A 14 -7.57 16.89 1.59
CA TYR A 14 -6.73 16.63 0.42
C TYR A 14 -7.48 15.92 -0.74
N ASN A 15 -8.76 15.61 -0.57
CA ASN A 15 -9.65 15.08 -1.60
C ASN A 15 -10.60 16.14 -2.21
N SER A 16 -10.48 17.41 -1.80
CA SER A 16 -11.38 18.49 -2.24
C SER A 16 -10.98 19.19 -3.55
N GLY A 17 -9.88 18.78 -4.18
CA GLY A 17 -9.34 19.40 -5.41
C GLY A 17 -7.93 19.97 -5.24
N GLU A 18 -7.58 20.45 -4.03
CA GLU A 18 -6.22 20.84 -3.66
C GLU A 18 -5.61 19.75 -2.78
N GLN A 19 -4.60 19.06 -3.31
CA GLN A 19 -4.00 17.94 -2.60
C GLN A 19 -2.82 18.35 -1.72
N GLU A 20 -2.07 19.39 -2.08
CA GLU A 20 -0.84 19.79 -1.38
C GLU A 20 -1.08 20.19 0.06
N GLY A 21 -0.21 19.75 0.96
CA GLY A 21 -0.22 20.09 2.37
C GLY A 21 -0.32 18.90 3.31
N PHE A 22 -0.42 19.21 4.61
CA PHE A 22 -0.43 18.22 5.68
C PHE A 22 -1.75 18.25 6.46
N GLY A 23 -2.29 17.05 6.72
CA GLY A 23 -3.55 16.90 7.45
C GLY A 23 -3.71 15.51 8.04
N TYR A 24 -4.86 15.27 8.67
CA TYR A 24 -5.21 13.95 9.16
C TYR A 24 -5.68 13.05 8.03
N PHE A 25 -5.32 11.75 8.09
CA PHE A 25 -5.88 10.79 7.15
C PHE A 25 -7.41 10.71 7.29
N GLN A 26 -8.08 10.78 6.15
CA GLN A 26 -9.48 10.38 6.03
C GLN A 26 -9.54 8.85 5.98
N VAL A 27 -10.20 8.25 6.97
CA VAL A 27 -10.18 6.80 7.15
C VAL A 27 -11.53 6.16 6.88
N THR A 28 -11.52 4.97 6.26
CA THR A 28 -12.70 4.15 6.02
C THR A 28 -13.15 3.50 7.31
N GLN A 29 -13.88 4.26 8.15
CA GLN A 29 -14.30 3.88 9.49
C GLN A 29 -15.74 4.34 9.77
N LYS A 30 -16.48 3.55 10.54
CA LYS A 30 -17.81 3.92 11.05
C LYS A 30 -17.95 3.44 12.49
N ASN A 31 -18.35 4.35 13.39
CA ASN A 31 -18.54 4.06 14.81
C ASN A 31 -17.33 3.38 15.47
N GLY A 32 -16.12 3.88 15.20
CA GLY A 32 -14.87 3.35 15.75
C GLY A 32 -14.48 1.96 15.24
N ARG A 33 -15.06 1.48 14.14
CA ARG A 33 -14.73 0.19 13.51
C ARG A 33 -14.37 0.38 12.04
N ARG A 34 -13.41 -0.42 11.57
CA ARG A 34 -13.09 -0.49 10.14
C ARG A 34 -14.35 -0.80 9.33
N TRP A 35 -14.63 0.01 8.32
CA TRP A 35 -15.78 -0.11 7.46
C TRP A 35 -15.36 -0.52 6.05
N SER A 36 -15.12 -1.82 5.87
CA SER A 36 -14.65 -2.37 4.59
C SER A 36 -15.74 -2.29 3.51
N THR A 37 -15.34 -2.46 2.25
CA THR A 37 -16.27 -2.58 1.11
C THR A 37 -17.29 -3.72 1.31
N ALA A 38 -16.87 -4.82 1.95
CA ALA A 38 -17.81 -5.89 2.31
C ALA A 38 -18.93 -5.36 3.21
N LYS A 39 -18.59 -4.61 4.28
CA LYS A 39 -19.60 -4.03 5.18
C LYS A 39 -20.42 -2.91 4.55
N ALA A 40 -19.80 -2.10 3.70
CA ALA A 40 -20.44 -0.94 3.11
C ALA A 40 -21.38 -1.31 1.95
N PHE A 41 -21.00 -2.28 1.13
CA PHE A 41 -21.67 -2.58 -0.13
C PHE A 41 -22.16 -4.03 -0.24
N LEU A 42 -21.33 -5.03 0.13
CA LEU A 42 -21.68 -6.43 -0.07
C LEU A 42 -22.78 -6.89 0.90
N GLU A 43 -22.58 -6.71 2.21
CA GLU A 43 -23.55 -7.16 3.22
C GLU A 43 -24.97 -6.62 2.96
N PRO A 44 -25.20 -5.33 2.63
CA PRO A 44 -26.50 -4.84 2.22
C PRO A 44 -27.01 -5.46 0.92
N ALA A 45 -26.12 -5.72 -0.06
CA ALA A 45 -26.48 -6.25 -1.37
C ALA A 45 -26.85 -7.74 -1.34
N LEU A 46 -26.36 -8.52 -0.38
CA LEU A 46 -26.68 -9.95 -0.22
C LEU A 46 -28.18 -10.23 0.00
N LYS A 47 -28.97 -9.21 0.34
CA LYS A 47 -30.43 -9.32 0.44
C LYS A 47 -31.13 -9.32 -0.92
N ARG A 48 -30.40 -9.03 -2.01
CA ARG A 48 -30.97 -8.98 -3.35
C ARG A 48 -31.08 -10.39 -3.95
N PRO A 49 -32.21 -10.78 -4.55
CA PRO A 49 -32.41 -12.12 -5.10
C PRO A 49 -31.55 -12.42 -6.33
N ASN A 50 -30.99 -11.38 -6.95
CA ASN A 50 -30.12 -11.50 -8.13
C ASN A 50 -28.62 -11.50 -7.81
N LEU A 51 -28.22 -11.61 -6.54
CA LEU A 51 -26.83 -11.69 -6.11
C LEU A 51 -26.58 -13.01 -5.37
N SER A 52 -25.63 -13.78 -5.87
CA SER A 52 -25.08 -14.97 -5.19
C SER A 52 -23.62 -14.75 -4.85
N LEU A 53 -23.23 -15.14 -3.66
CA LEU A 53 -21.85 -15.07 -3.18
C LEU A 53 -21.31 -16.49 -2.96
N GLU A 54 -20.26 -16.85 -3.70
CA GLU A 54 -19.47 -18.08 -3.46
C GLU A 54 -18.20 -17.69 -2.73
N ILE A 55 -17.98 -18.25 -1.55
CA ILE A 55 -16.76 -18.07 -0.74
C ILE A 55 -15.90 -19.34 -0.78
N ASN A 56 -14.62 -19.21 -0.42
CA ASN A 56 -13.65 -20.30 -0.51
C ASN A 56 -13.61 -20.93 -1.92
N ALA A 57 -13.85 -20.12 -2.93
CA ALA A 57 -13.84 -20.48 -4.34
C ALA A 57 -12.57 -19.92 -5.00
N HIS A 58 -11.53 -20.76 -5.12
CA HIS A 58 -10.26 -20.36 -5.73
C HIS A 58 -10.40 -20.39 -7.26
N THR A 59 -10.45 -19.21 -7.88
CA THR A 59 -10.57 -19.12 -9.34
C THR A 59 -9.26 -19.52 -10.01
N THR A 60 -9.34 -20.54 -10.89
CA THR A 60 -8.18 -21.13 -11.57
C THR A 60 -8.14 -20.80 -13.06
N GLY A 61 -9.20 -20.18 -13.62
CA GLY A 61 -9.20 -19.78 -15.02
C GLY A 61 -10.52 -19.19 -15.50
N ILE A 62 -10.45 -18.55 -16.65
CA ILE A 62 -11.56 -18.00 -17.41
C ILE A 62 -11.87 -18.96 -18.56
N LEU A 63 -13.13 -19.32 -18.73
CA LEU A 63 -13.61 -20.12 -19.85
C LEU A 63 -13.88 -19.19 -21.03
N THR A 64 -13.39 -19.59 -22.21
CA THR A 64 -13.54 -18.81 -23.45
C THR A 64 -14.08 -19.71 -24.57
N ASP A 65 -14.84 -19.12 -25.47
CA ASP A 65 -15.30 -19.74 -26.72
C ASP A 65 -15.38 -18.66 -27.81
N GLY A 66 -14.78 -18.91 -28.95
CA GLY A 66 -14.74 -17.99 -30.08
C GLY A 66 -14.20 -16.56 -29.72
N GLY A 67 -13.23 -16.48 -28.81
CA GLY A 67 -12.66 -15.19 -28.35
C GLY A 67 -13.53 -14.44 -27.33
N ARG A 68 -14.62 -15.05 -26.85
CA ARG A 68 -15.49 -14.48 -25.81
C ARG A 68 -15.33 -15.22 -24.49
N ALA A 69 -15.30 -14.48 -23.38
CA ALA A 69 -15.39 -15.06 -22.04
C ALA A 69 -16.81 -15.61 -21.80
N THR A 70 -16.92 -16.91 -21.49
CA THR A 70 -18.17 -17.63 -21.32
C THR A 70 -18.40 -18.13 -19.89
N GLY A 71 -17.42 -17.94 -18.99
CA GLY A 71 -17.55 -18.37 -17.60
C GLY A 71 -16.25 -18.37 -16.86
N VAL A 72 -16.25 -18.97 -15.67
CA VAL A 72 -15.07 -19.12 -14.82
C VAL A 72 -14.99 -20.58 -14.32
N LYS A 73 -13.74 -21.03 -14.15
CA LYS A 73 -13.38 -22.29 -13.50
C LYS A 73 -12.76 -21.97 -12.13
N PHE A 74 -13.16 -22.69 -11.10
CA PHE A 74 -12.65 -22.50 -9.76
C PHE A 74 -12.64 -23.82 -8.97
N GLU A 75 -11.83 -23.86 -7.93
CA GLU A 75 -11.79 -24.96 -6.98
C GLU A 75 -12.49 -24.59 -5.68
N GLN A 76 -13.32 -25.50 -5.19
CA GLN A 76 -14.06 -25.33 -3.94
C GLN A 76 -14.25 -26.69 -3.26
N ASN A 77 -13.83 -26.79 -1.99
CA ASN A 77 -13.90 -28.03 -1.21
C ASN A 77 -13.23 -29.23 -1.92
N GLY A 78 -12.08 -29.02 -2.56
CA GLY A 78 -11.32 -30.04 -3.28
C GLY A 78 -11.96 -30.52 -4.58
N LYS A 79 -12.94 -29.77 -5.12
CA LYS A 79 -13.61 -30.11 -6.39
C LYS A 79 -13.49 -28.92 -7.36
N THR A 80 -13.16 -29.25 -8.60
CA THR A 80 -13.26 -28.27 -9.70
C THR A 80 -14.73 -28.03 -10.05
N ARG A 81 -15.10 -26.77 -10.14
CA ARG A 81 -16.44 -26.30 -10.53
C ARG A 81 -16.35 -25.25 -11.63
N THR A 82 -17.43 -25.09 -12.38
CA THR A 82 -17.56 -24.04 -13.40
C THR A 82 -18.86 -23.30 -13.22
N VAL A 83 -18.87 -21.99 -13.57
CA VAL A 83 -20.05 -21.16 -13.66
C VAL A 83 -20.04 -20.48 -15.02
N THR A 84 -21.13 -20.58 -15.76
CA THR A 84 -21.28 -19.93 -17.06
C THR A 84 -21.76 -18.49 -16.90
N ALA A 85 -21.34 -17.61 -17.81
CA ALA A 85 -21.69 -16.20 -17.82
C ALA A 85 -22.40 -15.86 -19.14
N ALA A 86 -23.67 -15.50 -19.08
CA ALA A 86 -24.44 -15.11 -20.26
C ALA A 86 -24.03 -13.74 -20.84
N LYS A 87 -23.63 -12.79 -19.98
CA LYS A 87 -23.30 -11.42 -20.39
C LYS A 87 -21.79 -11.15 -20.44
N GLY A 88 -21.03 -11.65 -19.47
CA GLY A 88 -19.58 -11.45 -19.40
C GLY A 88 -19.03 -11.80 -18.02
N VAL A 89 -17.71 -11.73 -17.91
CA VAL A 89 -16.93 -11.96 -16.70
C VAL A 89 -16.21 -10.67 -16.32
N VAL A 90 -16.28 -10.26 -15.06
CA VAL A 90 -15.52 -9.12 -14.52
C VAL A 90 -14.45 -9.67 -13.60
N LEU A 91 -13.18 -9.51 -13.98
CA LEU A 91 -12.02 -9.97 -13.21
C LEU A 91 -11.53 -8.86 -12.28
N CYS A 92 -11.71 -9.05 -10.97
CA CYS A 92 -11.33 -8.10 -9.92
C CYS A 92 -10.38 -8.72 -8.89
N ALA A 93 -9.44 -9.57 -9.32
CA ALA A 93 -8.52 -10.28 -8.45
C ALA A 93 -7.29 -9.42 -7.99
N GLY A 94 -7.25 -8.17 -8.39
CA GLY A 94 -6.17 -7.22 -8.08
C GLY A 94 -4.96 -7.37 -9.00
N ALA A 95 -4.01 -6.45 -8.86
CA ALA A 95 -2.87 -6.35 -9.77
C ALA A 95 -1.91 -7.56 -9.76
N VAL A 96 -1.98 -8.40 -8.73
CA VAL A 96 -1.13 -9.59 -8.62
C VAL A 96 -1.80 -10.81 -9.25
N GLN A 97 -3.06 -11.06 -8.94
CA GLN A 97 -3.70 -12.31 -9.36
C GLN A 97 -4.54 -12.19 -10.63
N SER A 98 -4.95 -10.98 -11.03
CA SER A 98 -5.62 -10.81 -12.32
C SER A 98 -4.75 -11.24 -13.50
N PRO A 99 -3.48 -10.80 -13.65
CA PRO A 99 -2.62 -11.28 -14.71
C PRO A 99 -2.33 -12.78 -14.59
N GLN A 100 -2.17 -13.32 -13.37
CA GLN A 100 -1.99 -14.76 -13.17
C GLN A 100 -3.16 -15.56 -13.72
N ILE A 101 -4.40 -15.17 -13.39
CA ILE A 101 -5.61 -15.86 -13.88
C ILE A 101 -5.72 -15.75 -15.40
N LEU A 102 -5.40 -14.61 -15.99
CA LEU A 102 -5.38 -14.44 -17.44
C LEU A 102 -4.35 -15.35 -18.11
N GLU A 103 -3.11 -15.37 -17.63
CA GLU A 103 -2.05 -16.22 -18.18
C GLU A 103 -2.40 -17.71 -18.02
N LEU A 104 -2.88 -18.15 -16.87
CA LEU A 104 -3.36 -19.52 -16.67
C LEU A 104 -4.55 -19.90 -17.57
N SER A 105 -5.26 -18.90 -18.11
CA SER A 105 -6.36 -19.07 -19.05
C SER A 105 -5.91 -18.99 -20.51
N GLY A 106 -4.60 -18.93 -20.78
CA GLY A 106 -4.05 -18.81 -22.13
C GLY A 106 -4.13 -17.41 -22.74
N ILE A 107 -4.36 -16.38 -21.90
CA ILE A 107 -4.45 -14.96 -22.30
C ILE A 107 -3.21 -14.25 -21.78
N GLY A 108 -2.27 -13.91 -22.65
CA GLY A 108 -1.02 -13.30 -22.23
C GLY A 108 0.06 -13.31 -23.30
N ASN A 109 1.32 -13.13 -22.89
CA ASN A 109 2.47 -13.22 -23.77
C ASN A 109 2.68 -14.66 -24.25
N PRO A 110 2.62 -14.94 -25.58
CA PRO A 110 2.74 -16.29 -26.13
C PRO A 110 4.03 -17.03 -25.71
N ASN A 111 5.12 -16.32 -25.52
CA ASN A 111 6.40 -16.92 -25.13
C ASN A 111 6.35 -17.42 -23.67
N ILE A 112 5.78 -16.63 -22.78
CA ILE A 112 5.59 -17.00 -21.37
C ILE A 112 4.64 -18.18 -21.29
N LEU A 113 3.49 -18.14 -21.96
CA LEU A 113 2.49 -19.21 -21.93
C LEU A 113 3.08 -20.53 -22.42
N ARG A 114 3.77 -20.55 -23.56
CA ARG A 114 4.41 -21.76 -24.12
C ARG A 114 5.50 -22.31 -23.20
N GLN A 115 6.27 -21.45 -22.54
CA GLN A 115 7.29 -21.86 -21.58
C GLN A 115 6.73 -22.78 -20.47
N TYR A 116 5.47 -22.55 -20.06
CA TYR A 116 4.79 -23.34 -19.03
C TYR A 116 3.77 -24.34 -19.58
N GLY A 117 3.80 -24.60 -20.88
CA GLY A 117 2.91 -25.58 -21.54
C GLY A 117 1.45 -25.15 -21.60
N ILE A 118 1.18 -23.85 -21.53
CA ILE A 118 -0.18 -23.31 -21.62
C ILE A 118 -0.48 -22.95 -23.09
N GLU A 119 -1.62 -23.46 -23.58
CA GLU A 119 -2.12 -23.13 -24.92
C GLU A 119 -2.45 -21.65 -25.03
N VAL A 120 -2.03 -21.03 -26.13
CA VAL A 120 -2.32 -19.61 -26.38
C VAL A 120 -3.73 -19.46 -26.95
N VAL A 121 -4.65 -19.01 -26.09
CA VAL A 121 -6.04 -18.73 -26.48
C VAL A 121 -6.14 -17.33 -27.11
N HIS A 122 -5.50 -16.34 -26.48
CA HIS A 122 -5.47 -14.99 -26.98
C HIS A 122 -4.11 -14.32 -26.70
N PRO A 123 -3.34 -13.94 -27.74
CA PRO A 123 -2.08 -13.26 -27.55
C PRO A 123 -2.33 -11.83 -27.04
N LEU A 124 -1.92 -11.55 -25.81
CA LEU A 124 -2.06 -10.25 -25.17
C LEU A 124 -0.78 -9.94 -24.36
N PRO A 125 0.31 -9.48 -25.04
CA PRO A 125 1.64 -9.37 -24.43
C PRO A 125 1.74 -8.36 -23.30
N GLY A 126 0.76 -7.46 -23.12
CA GLY A 126 0.72 -6.51 -22.02
C GLY A 126 0.26 -7.10 -20.68
N VAL A 127 -0.30 -8.32 -20.67
CA VAL A 127 -0.70 -8.98 -19.41
C VAL A 127 0.53 -9.27 -18.56
N GLY A 128 0.48 -8.84 -17.31
CA GLY A 128 1.58 -8.97 -16.36
C GLY A 128 2.67 -7.90 -16.48
N GLU A 129 2.67 -7.10 -17.52
CA GLU A 129 3.62 -6.01 -17.71
C GLU A 129 3.14 -4.71 -17.04
N ASN A 130 4.00 -3.67 -17.05
CA ASN A 130 3.68 -2.33 -16.55
C ASN A 130 3.31 -2.29 -15.04
N TYR A 131 3.82 -3.21 -14.25
CA TYR A 131 3.66 -3.16 -12.79
C TYR A 131 4.20 -1.84 -12.24
N GLN A 132 3.40 -1.17 -11.46
CA GLN A 132 3.74 0.05 -10.75
C GLN A 132 3.29 -0.08 -9.29
N ASP A 133 4.08 0.46 -8.38
CA ASP A 133 3.70 0.54 -6.96
C ASP A 133 4.44 1.68 -6.28
N HIS A 134 3.89 2.21 -5.21
CA HIS A 134 4.57 3.19 -4.39
C HIS A 134 5.68 2.54 -3.57
N TYR A 135 6.88 3.12 -3.64
CA TYR A 135 8.02 2.71 -2.83
C TYR A 135 8.25 3.71 -1.70
N MET A 136 8.39 3.22 -0.49
CA MET A 136 8.43 4.02 0.73
C MET A 136 9.63 3.68 1.59
N VAL A 137 10.21 4.70 2.21
CA VAL A 137 11.27 4.57 3.22
C VAL A 137 10.74 5.07 4.57
N ARG A 138 11.06 4.37 5.65
CA ARG A 138 10.69 4.80 7.00
C ARG A 138 11.85 5.50 7.66
N GLN A 139 11.67 6.79 7.94
CA GLN A 139 12.58 7.57 8.77
C GLN A 139 11.99 7.66 10.18
N THR A 140 12.80 7.40 11.20
CA THR A 140 12.32 7.29 12.59
C THR A 140 13.11 8.17 13.53
N TRP A 141 12.41 8.75 14.50
CA TRP A 141 12.98 9.60 15.55
C TRP A 141 12.55 9.10 16.92
N GLU A 142 13.47 9.16 17.87
CA GLU A 142 13.16 9.00 19.29
C GLU A 142 12.48 10.24 19.81
N ILE A 143 11.44 10.06 20.62
CA ILE A 143 10.64 11.13 21.22
C ILE A 143 10.93 11.23 22.71
N LYS A 144 11.19 12.45 23.22
CA LYS A 144 11.50 12.73 24.62
C LYS A 144 10.34 12.42 25.58
N LYS A 145 9.10 12.55 25.09
CA LYS A 145 7.88 12.45 25.92
C LYS A 145 7.16 11.13 25.69
N LYS A 146 6.59 10.56 26.75
CA LYS A 146 5.77 9.33 26.68
C LYS A 146 4.36 9.61 26.17
N ILE A 147 4.22 10.01 24.90
CA ILE A 147 2.96 10.41 24.26
C ILE A 147 2.67 9.61 22.98
N THR A 148 3.45 8.56 22.72
CA THR A 148 3.38 7.79 21.47
C THR A 148 2.64 6.46 21.66
N LEU A 149 2.33 5.76 20.58
CA LEU A 149 1.69 4.44 20.67
C LEU A 149 2.62 3.40 21.31
N ASN A 150 3.94 3.61 21.27
CA ASN A 150 4.92 2.67 21.78
C ASN A 150 4.70 2.33 23.27
N GLU A 151 4.42 3.33 24.10
CA GLU A 151 4.10 3.14 25.50
C GLU A 151 2.62 2.98 25.78
N GLN A 152 1.74 3.61 24.99
CA GLN A 152 0.29 3.54 25.20
C GLN A 152 -0.31 2.15 24.92
N THR A 153 0.37 1.35 24.09
CA THR A 153 -0.06 -0.02 23.76
C THR A 153 0.54 -1.08 24.65
N ARG A 154 1.04 -0.73 25.85
CA ARG A 154 1.69 -1.64 26.79
C ARG A 154 1.15 -1.51 28.22
N GLY A 155 1.26 -2.62 28.97
CA GLY A 155 0.94 -2.65 30.40
C GLY A 155 -0.46 -2.11 30.74
N VAL A 156 -0.56 -1.35 31.82
CA VAL A 156 -1.81 -0.78 32.31
C VAL A 156 -2.44 0.20 31.30
N SER A 157 -1.62 0.91 30.52
CA SER A 157 -2.12 1.84 29.49
C SER A 157 -2.93 1.10 28.43
N LEU A 158 -2.47 -0.06 27.98
CA LEU A 158 -3.21 -0.88 27.02
C LEU A 158 -4.57 -1.32 27.58
N ILE A 159 -4.61 -1.75 28.85
CA ILE A 159 -5.85 -2.17 29.51
C ILE A 159 -6.84 -0.99 29.56
N ARG A 160 -6.36 0.18 29.95
CA ARG A 160 -7.19 1.41 30.00
C ARG A 160 -7.75 1.75 28.62
N GLU A 161 -6.93 1.74 27.57
CA GLU A 161 -7.35 2.05 26.20
C GLU A 161 -8.30 0.96 25.64
N ALA A 162 -8.09 -0.30 25.98
CA ALA A 162 -9.01 -1.38 25.61
C ALA A 162 -10.40 -1.19 26.26
N LEU A 163 -10.44 -0.86 27.54
CA LEU A 163 -11.70 -0.53 28.24
C LEU A 163 -12.36 0.72 27.64
N ARG A 164 -11.58 1.78 27.41
CA ARG A 164 -12.07 2.98 26.74
C ARG A 164 -12.71 2.66 25.39
N TYR A 165 -12.05 1.86 24.55
CA TYR A 165 -12.61 1.44 23.29
C TYR A 165 -13.85 0.57 23.44
N ALA A 166 -13.85 -0.39 24.38
CA ALA A 166 -14.99 -1.27 24.62
C ALA A 166 -16.27 -0.49 24.93
N PHE A 167 -16.17 0.53 25.80
CA PHE A 167 -17.32 1.31 26.25
C PHE A 167 -17.66 2.51 25.35
N THR A 168 -16.66 3.14 24.71
CA THR A 168 -16.89 4.41 24.01
C THR A 168 -16.68 4.32 22.50
N ARG A 169 -16.05 3.26 22.00
CA ARG A 169 -15.59 3.14 20.59
C ARG A 169 -14.67 4.29 20.16
N ARG A 170 -13.87 4.81 21.09
CA ARG A 170 -12.92 5.92 20.88
C ARG A 170 -11.54 5.54 21.43
N GLY A 171 -10.52 6.37 21.14
CA GLY A 171 -9.15 6.23 21.62
C GLY A 171 -8.22 5.59 20.59
N ILE A 172 -7.01 5.24 21.04
CA ILE A 172 -5.92 4.80 20.16
C ILE A 172 -6.24 3.53 19.33
N MET A 173 -7.16 2.70 19.82
CA MET A 173 -7.58 1.49 19.10
C MET A 173 -8.45 1.78 17.86
N THR A 174 -8.81 3.05 17.63
CA THR A 174 -9.49 3.50 16.42
C THR A 174 -8.53 4.12 15.40
N TYR A 175 -7.25 4.28 15.75
CA TYR A 175 -6.29 4.96 14.88
C TYR A 175 -5.84 4.05 13.75
N PRO A 176 -5.65 4.60 12.53
CA PRO A 176 -4.93 3.92 11.46
C PRO A 176 -3.45 3.81 11.80
N ALA A 177 -2.70 3.04 11.02
CA ALA A 177 -1.26 2.87 11.20
C ALA A 177 -0.48 4.20 11.07
N GLY A 178 -0.89 5.07 10.15
CA GLY A 178 -0.46 6.46 10.06
C GLY A 178 -1.65 7.36 10.36
N ILE A 179 -1.46 8.39 11.18
CA ILE A 179 -2.55 9.32 11.57
C ILE A 179 -2.54 10.61 10.75
N LEU A 180 -1.38 11.00 10.22
CA LEU A 180 -1.23 12.19 9.40
C LEU A 180 -0.74 11.83 8.01
N ALA A 181 -1.29 12.51 7.03
CA ALA A 181 -0.83 12.52 5.65
C ALA A 181 -0.16 13.85 5.33
N GLY A 182 0.79 13.83 4.42
CA GLY A 182 1.32 15.00 3.75
C GLY A 182 1.45 14.74 2.28
N PHE A 183 1.13 15.70 1.44
CA PHE A 183 1.33 15.64 -0.01
C PHE A 183 2.13 16.86 -0.41
N VAL A 184 3.27 16.66 -1.02
CA VAL A 184 4.16 17.79 -1.39
C VAL A 184 4.72 17.61 -2.79
N ARG A 185 5.05 18.73 -3.39
CA ARG A 185 5.87 18.81 -4.60
C ARG A 185 7.33 18.90 -4.20
N THR A 186 8.15 17.98 -4.69
CA THR A 186 9.60 18.03 -4.46
C THR A 186 10.28 19.10 -5.31
N ARG A 187 9.61 19.57 -6.36
CA ARG A 187 10.10 20.54 -7.33
C ARG A 187 9.01 21.56 -7.68
N PRO A 188 9.34 22.84 -7.86
CA PRO A 188 8.34 23.88 -8.12
C PRO A 188 7.67 23.76 -9.49
N GLU A 189 8.32 23.13 -10.47
CA GLU A 189 7.82 23.01 -11.84
C GLU A 189 6.76 21.95 -12.05
N ILE A 190 6.55 21.04 -11.09
CA ILE A 190 5.53 19.99 -11.22
C ILE A 190 4.16 20.50 -10.80
N ALA A 191 3.12 20.06 -11.53
CA ALA A 191 1.77 20.57 -11.33
C ALA A 191 1.08 19.99 -10.09
N THR A 192 1.43 18.76 -9.69
CA THR A 192 0.79 18.03 -8.59
C THR A 192 1.83 17.45 -7.64
N PRO A 193 1.48 17.19 -6.37
CA PRO A 193 2.37 16.48 -5.45
C PRO A 193 2.90 15.17 -6.01
N ASP A 194 4.19 14.91 -5.82
CA ASP A 194 4.90 13.71 -6.24
C ASP A 194 5.40 12.85 -5.07
N VAL A 195 5.29 13.36 -3.84
CA VAL A 195 5.58 12.62 -2.61
C VAL A 195 4.38 12.69 -1.66
N GLN A 196 4.03 11.52 -1.10
CA GLN A 196 3.13 11.39 0.03
C GLN A 196 3.92 11.02 1.28
N TYR A 197 3.54 11.59 2.42
CA TYR A 197 4.04 11.21 3.74
C TYR A 197 3.00 10.41 4.50
N HIS A 198 3.44 9.29 5.07
CA HIS A 198 2.72 8.56 6.09
C HIS A 198 3.39 8.85 7.43
N ILE A 199 2.69 9.56 8.33
CA ILE A 199 3.25 9.97 9.62
C ILE A 199 2.53 9.22 10.74
N ALA A 200 3.32 8.55 11.57
CA ALA A 200 2.86 7.80 12.72
C ALA A 200 3.56 8.30 14.00
N HIS A 201 2.82 8.45 15.08
CA HIS A 201 3.39 8.67 16.41
C HIS A 201 3.77 7.34 17.06
N ALA A 202 4.56 6.57 16.33
CA ALA A 202 5.08 5.27 16.69
C ALA A 202 6.37 4.99 15.93
N SER A 203 7.25 4.15 16.49
CA SER A 203 8.36 3.52 15.80
C SER A 203 8.33 2.01 15.98
N PHE A 204 8.99 1.28 15.08
CA PHE A 204 8.89 -0.18 15.00
C PHE A 204 10.26 -0.83 15.09
N LEU A 205 10.41 -1.75 16.02
CA LEU A 205 11.52 -2.68 16.11
C LEU A 205 11.48 -3.68 14.93
N ASP A 206 10.30 -4.21 14.63
CA ASP A 206 10.07 -5.12 13.50
C ASP A 206 8.73 -4.76 12.83
N VAL A 207 8.84 -4.17 11.65
CA VAL A 207 7.66 -3.74 10.87
C VAL A 207 6.85 -4.93 10.38
N LYS A 208 7.50 -6.02 9.96
CA LYS A 208 6.82 -7.21 9.41
C LYS A 208 5.98 -7.90 10.49
N LYS A 209 6.53 -8.01 11.70
CA LYS A 209 5.84 -8.58 12.86
C LYS A 209 4.98 -7.54 13.60
N ARG A 210 4.99 -6.28 13.19
CA ARG A 210 4.27 -5.16 13.83
C ARG A 210 4.66 -4.98 15.30
N ILE A 211 5.93 -5.19 15.62
CA ILE A 211 6.46 -5.01 16.97
C ILE A 211 6.96 -3.57 17.10
N LEU A 212 6.39 -2.81 18.03
CA LEU A 212 6.80 -1.45 18.33
C LEU A 212 8.10 -1.43 19.16
N ASP A 213 8.91 -0.38 18.99
CA ASP A 213 10.07 -0.11 19.85
C ASP A 213 9.70 0.06 21.32
N LYS A 214 10.65 -0.18 22.20
CA LYS A 214 10.45 -0.02 23.66
C LYS A 214 10.45 1.44 24.10
N HIS A 215 11.10 2.32 23.39
CA HIS A 215 11.13 3.77 23.61
C HIS A 215 10.03 4.49 22.83
N PRO A 216 9.64 5.71 23.25
CA PRO A 216 8.72 6.54 22.48
C PRO A 216 9.31 6.89 21.11
N GLY A 217 8.52 6.81 20.07
CA GLY A 217 9.01 7.04 18.71
C GLY A 217 7.99 7.69 17.78
N MET A 218 8.52 8.31 16.73
CA MET A 218 7.78 8.89 15.61
C MET A 218 8.37 8.36 14.31
N THR A 219 7.52 8.12 13.34
CA THR A 219 7.93 7.74 11.98
C THR A 219 7.34 8.72 10.98
N ILE A 220 8.18 9.24 10.06
CA ILE A 220 7.77 9.97 8.87
C ILE A 220 8.26 9.18 7.67
N SER A 221 7.34 8.76 6.82
CA SER A 221 7.65 7.87 5.71
C SER A 221 7.27 8.52 4.39
N PRO A 222 8.23 9.09 3.65
CA PRO A 222 8.00 9.54 2.29
C PRO A 222 7.77 8.34 1.36
N CYS A 223 6.79 8.44 0.48
CA CYS A 223 6.63 7.54 -0.65
C CYS A 223 6.39 8.33 -1.93
N GLN A 224 7.02 7.89 -3.00
CA GLN A 224 6.83 8.48 -4.31
C GLN A 224 5.44 8.11 -4.86
N LEU A 225 4.72 9.10 -5.40
CA LEU A 225 3.36 8.93 -5.90
C LEU A 225 3.28 8.58 -7.39
N ARG A 226 4.30 8.96 -8.17
CA ARG A 226 4.32 8.86 -9.63
C ARG A 226 5.58 8.16 -10.13
N PRO A 227 5.79 6.87 -9.78
CA PRO A 227 6.98 6.16 -10.21
C PRO A 227 7.02 6.01 -11.74
N GLU A 228 8.20 6.20 -12.33
CA GLU A 228 8.48 5.90 -13.73
C GLU A 228 9.10 4.50 -13.92
N SER A 229 9.66 3.92 -12.87
CA SER A 229 10.12 2.53 -12.89
C SER A 229 8.95 1.58 -13.15
N ARG A 230 9.18 0.60 -14.01
CA ARG A 230 8.20 -0.42 -14.38
C ARG A 230 8.71 -1.81 -14.07
N GLY A 231 7.84 -2.62 -13.52
CA GLY A 231 8.08 -4.02 -13.22
C GLY A 231 7.11 -4.94 -13.96
N SER A 232 7.08 -6.20 -13.54
CA SER A 232 6.18 -7.21 -14.11
C SER A 232 5.73 -8.24 -13.09
N ILE A 233 4.61 -8.89 -13.38
CA ILE A 233 4.06 -10.01 -12.62
C ILE A 233 3.65 -11.11 -13.60
N HIS A 234 4.31 -12.26 -13.53
CA HIS A 234 4.04 -13.38 -14.43
C HIS A 234 3.95 -14.70 -13.66
N ILE A 235 3.24 -15.67 -14.21
CA ILE A 235 3.26 -17.05 -13.73
C ILE A 235 4.69 -17.60 -13.74
N LYS A 236 4.96 -18.56 -12.88
CA LYS A 236 6.20 -19.34 -12.85
C LYS A 236 5.96 -20.85 -13.01
N SER A 237 4.72 -21.24 -13.20
CA SER A 237 4.27 -22.59 -13.52
C SER A 237 2.82 -22.57 -14.04
N SER A 238 2.30 -23.70 -14.51
CA SER A 238 0.89 -23.88 -14.85
C SER A 238 0.01 -24.24 -13.64
N ASN A 239 0.58 -24.36 -12.45
CA ASN A 239 -0.16 -24.66 -11.22
C ASN A 239 -0.76 -23.37 -10.62
N PRO A 240 -2.09 -23.23 -10.48
CA PRO A 240 -2.74 -22.04 -9.93
C PRO A 240 -2.42 -21.76 -8.45
N GLU A 241 -1.95 -22.76 -7.70
CA GLU A 241 -1.54 -22.59 -6.30
C GLU A 241 -0.18 -21.90 -6.15
N ASP A 242 0.63 -21.88 -7.20
CA ASP A 242 1.95 -21.26 -7.17
C ASP A 242 1.83 -19.75 -7.22
N GLN A 243 2.47 -19.06 -6.28
CA GLN A 243 2.53 -17.59 -6.30
C GLN A 243 3.29 -17.10 -7.55
N PRO A 244 2.81 -16.08 -8.26
CA PRO A 244 3.49 -15.55 -9.43
C PRO A 244 4.85 -14.94 -9.08
N ALA A 245 5.71 -14.80 -10.08
CA ALA A 245 6.96 -14.07 -9.97
C ALA A 245 6.67 -12.56 -10.05
N ILE A 246 7.02 -11.82 -9.00
CA ILE A 246 6.85 -10.37 -8.93
C ILE A 246 8.22 -9.73 -9.06
N LYS A 247 8.41 -8.91 -10.10
CA LYS A 247 9.60 -8.08 -10.31
C LYS A 247 9.21 -6.61 -10.13
N GLY A 248 9.47 -6.05 -8.95
CA GLY A 248 9.06 -4.67 -8.62
C GLY A 248 9.85 -3.62 -9.41
N ASN A 249 11.13 -3.86 -9.67
CA ASN A 249 12.05 -2.98 -10.38
C ASN A 249 12.07 -1.54 -9.83
N PHE A 250 11.87 -1.39 -8.51
CA PHE A 250 11.83 -0.10 -7.83
C PHE A 250 13.14 0.65 -7.98
N LEU A 251 13.05 1.98 -8.05
CA LEU A 251 14.19 2.90 -8.15
C LEU A 251 15.11 2.63 -9.37
N ALA A 252 14.58 2.01 -10.42
CA ALA A 252 15.33 1.81 -11.66
C ALA A 252 15.56 3.15 -12.39
N GLU A 253 14.58 4.03 -12.38
CA GLU A 253 14.63 5.32 -13.02
C GLU A 253 15.25 6.39 -12.09
N GLU A 254 16.00 7.33 -12.67
CA GLU A 254 16.68 8.39 -11.92
C GLU A 254 15.69 9.32 -11.22
N ILE A 255 14.58 9.63 -11.88
CA ILE A 255 13.55 10.50 -11.31
C ILE A 255 12.95 9.91 -10.05
N ASP A 256 12.81 8.58 -9.96
CA ASP A 256 12.28 7.89 -8.79
C ASP A 256 13.24 8.01 -7.61
N ARG A 257 14.53 7.82 -7.87
CA ARG A 257 15.60 7.98 -6.87
C ARG A 257 15.62 9.41 -6.32
N ARG A 258 15.69 10.38 -7.23
CA ARG A 258 15.72 11.80 -6.88
C ARG A 258 14.51 12.23 -6.07
N THR A 259 13.30 11.88 -6.50
CA THR A 259 12.05 12.23 -5.81
C THR A 259 12.00 11.65 -4.41
N LEU A 260 12.42 10.38 -4.23
CA LEU A 260 12.42 9.75 -2.91
C LEU A 260 13.45 10.40 -1.97
N ILE A 261 14.67 10.69 -2.46
CA ILE A 261 15.73 11.36 -1.69
C ILE A 261 15.26 12.75 -1.24
N GLU A 262 14.68 13.56 -2.14
CA GLU A 262 14.13 14.86 -1.77
C GLU A 262 13.00 14.74 -0.73
N GLY A 263 12.14 13.73 -0.88
CA GLY A 263 11.13 13.40 0.14
C GLY A 263 11.76 13.10 1.51
N MET A 264 12.87 12.36 1.56
CA MET A 264 13.59 12.08 2.79
C MET A 264 14.19 13.34 3.42
N LYS A 265 14.77 14.23 2.61
CA LYS A 265 15.32 15.52 3.08
C LYS A 265 14.23 16.44 3.64
N ILE A 266 13.07 16.49 3.00
CA ILE A 266 11.91 17.24 3.49
C ILE A 266 11.45 16.69 4.85
N ALA A 267 11.38 15.37 5.02
CA ALA A 267 11.03 14.75 6.29
C ALA A 267 11.99 15.14 7.42
N LYS A 268 13.33 15.14 7.15
CA LYS A 268 14.34 15.62 8.09
C LYS A 268 14.12 17.10 8.47
N ARG A 269 13.84 17.97 7.49
CA ARG A 269 13.54 19.41 7.77
C ARG A 269 12.31 19.54 8.66
N ILE A 270 11.24 18.82 8.40
CA ILE A 270 10.02 18.86 9.22
C ILE A 270 10.29 18.36 10.64
N ALA A 271 11.02 17.25 10.79
CA ALA A 271 11.37 16.71 12.10
C ALA A 271 12.26 17.67 12.93
N SER A 272 13.06 18.49 12.26
CA SER A 272 13.95 19.50 12.88
C SER A 272 13.28 20.86 13.11
N ALA A 273 12.03 21.05 12.69
CA ALA A 273 11.32 22.31 12.82
C ALA A 273 11.10 22.70 14.29
N PRO A 274 11.06 24.02 14.62
CA PRO A 274 10.92 24.52 15.99
C PRO A 274 9.75 23.90 16.77
N ALA A 275 8.62 23.65 16.12
CA ALA A 275 7.45 23.03 16.74
C ALA A 275 7.70 21.60 17.28
N LEU A 276 8.70 20.89 16.77
CA LEU A 276 9.07 19.54 17.19
C LEU A 276 10.30 19.50 18.11
N LYS A 277 11.00 20.60 18.31
CA LYS A 277 12.25 20.68 19.09
C LYS A 277 12.14 20.12 20.50
N ASP A 278 11.03 20.36 21.17
CA ASP A 278 10.78 19.89 22.56
C ASP A 278 10.29 18.43 22.62
N PHE A 279 10.04 17.81 21.47
CA PHE A 279 9.55 16.45 21.34
C PHE A 279 10.61 15.50 20.80
N VAL A 280 11.33 15.87 19.75
CA VAL A 280 12.35 15.03 19.11
C VAL A 280 13.61 15.01 19.94
N ALA A 281 14.10 13.80 20.27
CA ALA A 281 15.38 13.60 20.97
C ALA A 281 16.53 13.47 19.98
N LYS A 282 16.42 12.55 19.03
CA LYS A 282 17.41 12.26 17.98
C LYS A 282 16.78 11.49 16.82
N GLU A 283 17.44 11.51 15.67
CA GLU A 283 17.15 10.63 14.54
C GLU A 283 17.68 9.22 14.82
N LEU A 284 16.90 8.19 14.49
CA LEU A 284 17.28 6.78 14.66
C LEU A 284 17.55 6.09 13.32
N ASN A 285 16.73 6.38 12.34
CA ASN A 285 16.83 5.79 10.99
C ASN A 285 16.38 6.81 9.91
N PRO A 286 17.23 7.07 8.90
CA PRO A 286 18.67 6.82 8.95
C PRO A 286 19.28 7.54 10.15
N ASN A 287 20.46 7.12 10.63
CA ASN A 287 21.12 7.84 11.70
C ASN A 287 21.62 9.23 11.20
N GLU A 288 22.00 10.11 12.13
CA GLU A 288 22.41 11.48 11.84
C GLU A 288 23.67 11.58 10.95
N GLU A 289 24.43 10.50 10.81
CA GLU A 289 25.65 10.45 10.00
C GLU A 289 25.36 10.36 8.50
N ILE A 290 24.20 9.82 8.12
CA ILE A 290 23.76 9.66 6.72
C ILE A 290 23.24 11.02 6.20
N GLN A 291 24.02 11.66 5.33
CA GLN A 291 23.75 13.03 4.86
C GLN A 291 23.74 13.16 3.32
N SER A 292 24.61 12.43 2.62
CA SER A 292 24.73 12.52 1.17
C SER A 292 23.57 11.82 0.45
N ASP A 293 23.33 12.21 -0.79
CA ASP A 293 22.27 11.61 -1.63
C ASP A 293 22.54 10.14 -1.90
N ASP A 294 23.79 9.75 -2.09
CA ASP A 294 24.20 8.36 -2.30
C ASP A 294 23.92 7.50 -1.05
N GLU A 295 24.30 7.99 0.13
CA GLU A 295 24.03 7.30 1.40
C GLU A 295 22.52 7.17 1.67
N LEU A 296 21.73 8.21 1.37
CA LEU A 296 20.26 8.17 1.48
C LEU A 296 19.66 7.17 0.49
N LEU A 297 20.22 7.08 -0.72
CA LEU A 297 19.78 6.10 -1.73
C LEU A 297 20.10 4.67 -1.30
N ASP A 298 21.28 4.42 -0.76
CA ASP A 298 21.67 3.10 -0.27
C ASP A 298 20.82 2.69 0.93
N PHE A 299 20.55 3.60 1.86
CA PHE A 299 19.57 3.38 2.93
C PHE A 299 18.17 3.06 2.37
N ALA A 300 17.73 3.80 1.34
CA ALA A 300 16.45 3.55 0.69
C ALA A 300 16.38 2.16 0.05
N ARG A 301 17.44 1.71 -0.62
CA ARG A 301 17.54 0.38 -1.22
C ARG A 301 17.50 -0.73 -0.19
N GLU A 302 18.18 -0.54 0.95
CA GLU A 302 18.26 -1.54 2.02
C GLU A 302 16.95 -1.62 2.84
N ARG A 303 16.35 -0.48 3.16
CA ARG A 303 15.26 -0.36 4.14
C ARG A 303 13.91 -0.03 3.55
N GLY A 304 13.87 0.36 2.29
CA GLY A 304 12.62 0.68 1.61
C GLY A 304 11.76 -0.55 1.33
N ASN A 305 10.50 -0.30 1.09
CA ASN A 305 9.54 -1.35 0.79
C ASN A 305 8.33 -0.78 0.02
N THR A 306 7.60 -1.67 -0.65
CA THR A 306 6.28 -1.34 -1.20
C THR A 306 5.31 -0.91 -0.10
N VAL A 307 4.36 -0.06 -0.43
CA VAL A 307 3.20 0.25 0.43
C VAL A 307 1.98 -0.60 0.08
N TYR A 308 2.15 -1.59 -0.77
CA TYR A 308 1.10 -2.53 -1.21
C TYR A 308 -0.05 -1.86 -1.98
N HIS A 309 0.30 -0.93 -2.87
CA HIS A 309 -0.61 -0.22 -3.77
C HIS A 309 -0.38 -0.59 -5.25
N PRO A 310 -0.18 -1.88 -5.61
CA PRO A 310 0.20 -2.26 -6.96
C PRO A 310 -0.91 -2.00 -7.97
N VAL A 311 -0.51 -1.55 -9.17
CA VAL A 311 -1.40 -1.28 -10.31
C VAL A 311 -0.69 -1.60 -11.63
N GLY A 312 -1.42 -1.53 -12.74
CA GLY A 312 -0.88 -1.44 -14.10
C GLY A 312 -0.72 -2.74 -14.85
N THR A 313 -0.94 -3.89 -14.24
CA THR A 313 -0.62 -5.22 -14.80
C THR A 313 -1.69 -5.83 -15.72
N CYS A 314 -2.79 -5.11 -15.92
CA CYS A 314 -3.87 -5.49 -16.85
C CYS A 314 -4.36 -4.31 -17.66
#